data_d6ca90f8493e1e5992767bc2a8589cba
#
_entry.id   d6ca90f8493e1e5992767bc2a8589cba
#
_cell.length_a   1.000
_cell.length_b   1.000
_cell.length_c   1.000
_cell.angle_alpha   90.00
_cell.angle_beta   90.00
_cell.angle_gamma   90.00
#
_symmetry.space_group_name_H-M   'P 1'
#
loop_
_entity.id
_entity.type
_entity.pdbx_description
1 polymer ?
#
loop_
_entity_poly.entity_id
_entity_poly.type
_entity_poly.pdbx_seq_one_letter_code
_entity_poly.pdbx_strand_id
1 'polypeptide(L)'
;MNRREFIGTTLAGSAAFTLQAKPPVAAGTPQIYVFSKMFQWIEGYDQLAETIAGLGFNGIDLTVRPGGHVLPERVEEDLPKAVAAFKKHNLVAPLMVTTILDADAQSERILKTAQSLGIKHYRMGWYPYNMKQDIAGQSAAFGQRMKAVAALNEKYGMVGHYQNHSGNYHGAPIWDVYEQLQTIKSNAIGCQYDINHATAEAGGSWETGFRLIAPHVKSIAIKDFFWTKKNDKWGKQGCPLGEGVVNWSKYLELLKQYNIQLPITMHYEYPLGGAENGAKKLSISSQELLTAMKKDLTLFKQWWTEAKL
;
A
#
# COMPACT_ATOMS: atom_id res chain seq x y z
N MET A 1 15.23 -5.82 -68.51
CA MET A 1 15.12 -4.90 -67.36
C MET A 1 15.39 -5.71 -66.12
N ASN A 2 16.57 -5.48 -65.51
CA ASN A 2 17.13 -6.30 -64.44
C ASN A 2 16.50 -6.01 -63.09
N ARG A 3 16.10 -7.06 -62.39
CA ARG A 3 15.63 -7.08 -60.97
C ARG A 3 16.81 -7.03 -60.01
N ARG A 4 17.59 -6.00 -60.02
CA ARG A 4 18.70 -5.80 -59.01
C ARG A 4 18.92 -4.31 -58.91
N GLU A 5 18.25 -3.69 -57.93
CA GLU A 5 18.66 -2.44 -57.28
C GLU A 5 17.47 -1.91 -56.45
N PHE A 6 17.25 -2.53 -55.28
CA PHE A 6 16.57 -1.88 -54.17
C PHE A 6 16.93 -2.63 -52.87
N ILE A 7 18.18 -2.47 -52.45
CA ILE A 7 18.56 -2.71 -51.05
C ILE A 7 19.10 -1.38 -50.56
N GLY A 8 18.18 -0.50 -50.18
CA GLY A 8 18.46 0.71 -49.43
C GLY A 8 18.50 0.36 -47.93
N THR A 9 19.66 0.54 -47.38
CA THR A 9 20.05 0.36 -45.98
C THR A 9 19.19 1.20 -45.07
N THR A 10 18.28 0.60 -44.33
CA THR A 10 17.67 1.20 -43.14
C THR A 10 18.32 0.56 -41.91
N LEU A 11 19.39 1.18 -41.44
CA LEU A 11 19.91 0.93 -40.09
C LEU A 11 18.90 1.49 -39.07
N ALA A 12 17.94 0.66 -38.67
CA ALA A 12 17.17 0.92 -37.50
C ALA A 12 18.04 0.64 -36.26
N GLY A 13 18.56 1.70 -35.66
CA GLY A 13 19.24 1.62 -34.38
C GLY A 13 18.28 1.14 -33.31
N SER A 14 18.29 -0.15 -32.99
CA SER A 14 17.69 -0.70 -31.80
C SER A 14 18.48 -0.18 -30.61
N ALA A 15 18.02 0.89 -29.97
CA ALA A 15 18.49 1.27 -28.65
C ALA A 15 18.08 0.17 -27.67
N ALA A 16 18.96 -0.78 -27.46
CA ALA A 16 18.85 -1.73 -26.36
C ALA A 16 18.96 -0.92 -25.06
N PHE A 17 17.83 -0.66 -24.40
CA PHE A 17 17.82 -0.22 -23.02
C PHE A 17 18.39 -1.36 -22.17
N THR A 18 19.68 -1.34 -21.95
CA THR A 18 20.31 -2.15 -20.90
C THR A 18 19.82 -1.60 -19.59
N LEU A 19 18.87 -2.28 -18.97
CA LEU A 19 18.56 -2.12 -17.54
C LEU A 19 19.86 -2.45 -16.79
N GLN A 20 20.61 -1.41 -16.42
CA GLN A 20 21.73 -1.58 -15.49
C GLN A 20 21.14 -2.05 -14.17
N ALA A 21 21.35 -3.32 -13.86
CA ALA A 21 21.05 -3.86 -12.55
C ALA A 21 21.82 -3.03 -11.51
N LYS A 22 21.11 -2.33 -10.64
CA LYS A 22 21.72 -1.69 -9.47
C LYS A 22 22.44 -2.78 -8.67
N PRO A 23 23.63 -2.48 -8.10
CA PRO A 23 24.31 -3.45 -7.25
C PRO A 23 23.38 -3.87 -6.10
N PRO A 24 23.44 -5.14 -5.67
CA PRO A 24 22.64 -5.63 -4.57
C PRO A 24 22.94 -4.79 -3.32
N VAL A 25 21.90 -4.16 -2.76
CA VAL A 25 21.99 -3.47 -1.48
C VAL A 25 22.18 -4.54 -0.41
N ALA A 26 23.08 -4.30 0.55
CA ALA A 26 23.28 -5.21 1.67
C ALA A 26 21.95 -5.50 2.36
N ALA A 27 21.69 -6.77 2.69
CA ALA A 27 20.48 -7.20 3.35
C ALA A 27 20.26 -6.36 4.63
N GLY A 28 19.23 -5.51 4.61
CA GLY A 28 18.87 -4.62 5.70
C GLY A 28 17.70 -5.16 6.49
N THR A 29 17.61 -4.76 7.76
CA THR A 29 16.41 -5.04 8.56
C THR A 29 15.21 -4.31 7.93
N PRO A 30 14.12 -4.99 7.60
CA PRO A 30 12.98 -4.34 6.97
C PRO A 30 12.34 -3.33 7.91
N GLN A 31 11.96 -2.18 7.38
CA GLN A 31 11.18 -1.19 8.13
C GLN A 31 9.70 -1.53 8.01
N ILE A 32 9.16 -2.14 9.07
CA ILE A 32 7.79 -2.66 9.10
C ILE A 32 6.93 -1.78 10.00
N TYR A 33 5.85 -1.30 9.43
CA TYR A 33 4.85 -0.45 10.08
C TYR A 33 3.54 -1.21 10.24
N VAL A 34 2.73 -0.81 11.19
CA VAL A 34 1.41 -1.43 11.38
C VAL A 34 0.29 -0.47 11.00
N PHE A 35 -0.68 -0.99 10.26
CA PHE A 35 -1.90 -0.24 9.96
C PHE A 35 -2.72 0.00 11.23
N SER A 36 -2.87 1.25 11.62
CA SER A 36 -3.42 1.61 12.92
C SER A 36 -4.91 1.29 13.10
N LYS A 37 -5.63 0.94 12.03
CA LYS A 37 -7.04 0.49 12.13
C LYS A 37 -7.25 -0.57 13.21
N MET A 38 -6.26 -1.45 13.43
CA MET A 38 -6.33 -2.54 14.40
C MET A 38 -6.39 -2.08 15.86
N PHE A 39 -6.11 -0.81 16.11
CA PHE A 39 -5.98 -0.24 17.46
C PHE A 39 -7.04 0.82 17.77
N GLN A 40 -8.18 0.85 17.07
CA GLN A 40 -9.25 1.81 17.31
C GLN A 40 -9.91 1.68 18.70
N TRP A 41 -9.61 0.61 19.41
CA TRP A 41 -10.01 0.39 20.81
C TRP A 41 -9.08 1.11 21.82
N ILE A 42 -7.98 1.71 21.37
CA ILE A 42 -7.06 2.53 22.16
C ILE A 42 -7.35 4.01 21.85
N GLU A 43 -7.76 4.78 22.85
CA GLU A 43 -8.11 6.18 22.65
C GLU A 43 -6.91 7.14 22.70
N GLY A 44 -5.91 6.85 23.53
CA GLY A 44 -4.76 7.72 23.76
C GLY A 44 -3.57 7.45 22.84
N TYR A 45 -2.98 8.49 22.25
CA TYR A 45 -1.80 8.34 21.37
C TYR A 45 -0.58 7.78 22.09
N ASP A 46 -0.37 8.08 23.37
CA ASP A 46 0.76 7.57 24.15
C ASP A 46 0.61 6.07 24.40
N GLN A 47 -0.59 5.62 24.81
CA GLN A 47 -0.90 4.20 24.98
C GLN A 47 -0.83 3.44 23.63
N LEU A 48 -1.30 4.05 22.55
CA LEU A 48 -1.18 3.49 21.20
C LEU A 48 0.29 3.28 20.82
N ALA A 49 1.13 4.28 21.05
CA ALA A 49 2.57 4.23 20.78
C ALA A 49 3.26 3.15 21.61
N GLU A 50 3.02 3.11 22.92
CA GLU A 50 3.57 2.09 23.83
C GLU A 50 3.20 0.67 23.37
N THR A 51 1.92 0.45 23.03
CA THR A 51 1.43 -0.85 22.56
C THR A 51 2.15 -1.29 21.28
N ILE A 52 2.27 -0.39 20.30
CA ILE A 52 2.93 -0.70 19.03
C ILE A 52 4.44 -0.96 19.20
N ALA A 53 5.10 -0.17 20.05
CA ALA A 53 6.51 -0.38 20.40
C ALA A 53 6.73 -1.75 21.07
N GLY A 54 5.85 -2.15 22.00
CA GLY A 54 5.87 -3.45 22.68
C GLY A 54 5.68 -4.65 21.74
N LEU A 55 5.02 -4.47 20.60
CA LEU A 55 4.92 -5.47 19.55
C LEU A 55 6.22 -5.63 18.75
N GLY A 56 7.07 -4.61 18.68
CA GLY A 56 8.32 -4.62 17.94
C GLY A 56 8.21 -4.16 16.48
N PHE A 57 7.21 -3.33 16.16
CA PHE A 57 7.14 -2.59 14.90
C PHE A 57 8.13 -1.41 14.91
N ASN A 58 8.56 -0.97 13.73
CA ASN A 58 9.41 0.21 13.57
C ASN A 58 8.59 1.52 13.65
N GLY A 59 7.28 1.43 13.50
CA GLY A 59 6.39 2.58 13.53
C GLY A 59 4.97 2.24 13.07
N ILE A 60 4.27 3.27 12.64
CA ILE A 60 2.83 3.20 12.37
C ILE A 60 2.49 3.72 10.97
N ASP A 61 1.52 3.07 10.35
CA ASP A 61 0.76 3.56 9.20
C ASP A 61 -0.57 4.13 9.75
N LEU A 62 -0.55 5.44 10.03
CA LEU A 62 -1.55 6.11 10.84
C LEU A 62 -2.82 6.44 10.07
N THR A 63 -3.99 6.07 10.59
CA THR A 63 -5.28 6.46 9.99
C THR A 63 -5.59 7.94 10.21
N VAL A 64 -5.55 8.72 9.12
CA VAL A 64 -5.94 10.14 9.04
C VAL A 64 -7.14 10.23 8.11
N ARG A 65 -8.30 9.83 8.62
CA ARG A 65 -9.52 9.68 7.81
C ARG A 65 -10.76 9.67 8.71
N PRO A 66 -11.99 9.78 8.17
CA PRO A 66 -13.21 9.58 8.96
C PRO A 66 -13.17 8.27 9.73
N GLY A 67 -13.46 8.31 11.02
CA GLY A 67 -13.37 7.16 11.92
C GLY A 67 -11.96 6.63 12.18
N GLY A 68 -10.92 7.36 11.78
CA GLY A 68 -9.52 7.06 12.09
C GLY A 68 -9.08 7.60 13.45
N HIS A 69 -7.79 7.41 13.79
CA HIS A 69 -7.19 7.98 14.99
C HIS A 69 -7.06 9.50 14.92
N VAL A 70 -6.88 10.04 13.71
CA VAL A 70 -6.88 11.47 13.44
C VAL A 70 -8.00 11.74 12.45
N LEU A 71 -8.93 12.62 12.82
CA LEU A 71 -10.00 13.05 11.94
C LEU A 71 -9.47 14.13 10.97
N PRO A 72 -9.86 14.11 9.68
CA PRO A 72 -9.42 15.09 8.68
C PRO A 72 -9.65 16.55 9.09
N GLU A 73 -10.79 16.82 9.70
CA GLU A 73 -11.17 18.17 10.19
C GLU A 73 -10.33 18.64 11.38
N ARG A 74 -9.66 17.72 12.09
CA ARG A 74 -8.81 17.99 13.26
C ARG A 74 -7.33 17.74 13.00
N VAL A 75 -6.95 17.58 11.74
CA VAL A 75 -5.59 17.14 11.39
C VAL A 75 -4.51 18.09 11.92
N GLU A 76 -4.74 19.40 11.89
CA GLU A 76 -3.79 20.42 12.34
C GLU A 76 -3.56 20.39 13.86
N GLU A 77 -4.57 19.93 14.62
CA GLU A 77 -4.51 19.81 16.08
C GLU A 77 -4.00 18.44 16.54
N ASP A 78 -4.52 17.37 15.97
CA ASP A 78 -4.34 16.02 16.51
C ASP A 78 -3.16 15.25 15.89
N LEU A 79 -2.83 15.49 14.61
CA LEU A 79 -1.69 14.83 13.98
C LEU A 79 -0.35 15.18 14.65
N PRO A 80 -0.07 16.45 15.05
CA PRO A 80 1.14 16.79 15.81
C PRO A 80 1.24 16.05 17.14
N LYS A 81 0.10 15.90 17.88
CA LYS A 81 0.04 15.17 19.14
C LYS A 81 0.37 13.69 18.94
N ALA A 82 -0.21 13.06 17.92
CA ALA A 82 0.06 11.67 17.59
C ALA A 82 1.54 11.45 17.25
N VAL A 83 2.11 12.27 16.37
CA VAL A 83 3.53 12.17 15.98
C VAL A 83 4.47 12.38 17.17
N ALA A 84 4.14 13.32 18.07
CA ALA A 84 4.93 13.55 19.29
C ALA A 84 4.92 12.31 20.22
N ALA A 85 3.76 11.68 20.40
CA ALA A 85 3.63 10.45 21.18
C ALA A 85 4.46 9.31 20.57
N PHE A 86 4.41 9.12 19.24
CA PHE A 86 5.20 8.08 18.57
C PHE A 86 6.70 8.31 18.74
N LYS A 87 7.18 9.54 18.57
CA LYS A 87 8.60 9.88 18.77
C LYS A 87 9.08 9.58 20.20
N LYS A 88 8.25 9.83 21.21
CA LYS A 88 8.55 9.54 22.62
C LYS A 88 8.82 8.04 22.84
N HIS A 89 8.18 7.17 22.08
CA HIS A 89 8.35 5.71 22.14
C HIS A 89 9.30 5.15 21.06
N ASN A 90 10.14 6.00 20.45
CA ASN A 90 11.09 5.64 19.39
C ASN A 90 10.43 5.03 18.14
N LEU A 91 9.17 5.38 17.89
CA LEU A 91 8.45 5.00 16.68
C LEU A 91 8.46 6.13 15.66
N VAL A 92 8.37 5.77 14.38
CA VAL A 92 8.17 6.71 13.28
C VAL A 92 6.77 6.55 12.69
N ALA A 93 6.24 7.63 12.12
CA ALA A 93 4.99 7.63 11.35
C ALA A 93 5.30 8.10 9.93
N PRO A 94 5.93 7.28 9.07
CA PRO A 94 6.34 7.70 7.74
C PRO A 94 5.18 7.69 6.75
N LEU A 95 4.10 6.96 7.09
CA LEU A 95 2.92 6.78 6.25
C LEU A 95 1.66 7.20 7.00
N MET A 96 0.67 7.63 6.21
CA MET A 96 -0.70 7.85 6.66
C MET A 96 -1.67 7.08 5.75
N VAL A 97 -2.79 6.64 6.31
CA VAL A 97 -3.92 6.12 5.55
C VAL A 97 -5.00 7.18 5.51
N THR A 98 -5.28 7.69 4.32
CA THR A 98 -6.25 8.77 4.10
C THR A 98 -7.42 8.34 3.22
N THR A 99 -8.34 9.25 2.96
CA THR A 99 -9.39 9.15 1.95
C THR A 99 -9.21 10.16 0.81
N ILE A 100 -8.01 10.71 0.67
CA ILE A 100 -7.71 11.69 -0.38
C ILE A 100 -7.90 11.04 -1.76
N LEU A 101 -8.77 11.66 -2.55
CA LEU A 101 -9.05 11.31 -3.94
C LEU A 101 -9.01 12.53 -4.86
N ASP A 102 -9.05 13.74 -4.29
CA ASP A 102 -9.11 15.01 -4.99
C ASP A 102 -8.12 16.01 -4.42
N ALA A 103 -7.69 16.95 -5.25
CA ALA A 103 -6.85 18.07 -4.84
C ALA A 103 -7.71 19.24 -4.31
N ASP A 104 -8.44 18.96 -3.23
CA ASP A 104 -9.32 19.92 -2.57
C ASP A 104 -8.68 20.57 -1.33
N ALA A 105 -9.36 21.54 -0.73
CA ALA A 105 -8.87 22.29 0.42
C ALA A 105 -8.62 21.40 1.67
N GLN A 106 -9.40 20.31 1.85
CA GLN A 106 -9.19 19.38 2.96
C GLN A 106 -7.93 18.55 2.73
N SER A 107 -7.76 18.02 1.52
CA SER A 107 -6.57 17.28 1.10
C SER A 107 -5.31 18.14 1.26
N GLU A 108 -5.37 19.40 0.83
CA GLU A 108 -4.27 20.36 0.98
C GLU A 108 -3.88 20.58 2.44
N ARG A 109 -4.84 20.78 3.34
CA ARG A 109 -4.57 20.92 4.79
C ARG A 109 -3.90 19.66 5.37
N ILE A 110 -4.40 18.47 5.02
CA ILE A 110 -3.81 17.20 5.48
C ILE A 110 -2.36 17.09 5.02
N LEU A 111 -2.08 17.32 3.74
CA LEU A 111 -0.74 17.18 3.18
C LEU A 111 0.23 18.23 3.73
N LYS A 112 -0.21 19.48 3.87
CA LYS A 112 0.59 20.54 4.47
C LYS A 112 0.96 20.25 5.93
N THR A 113 -0.01 19.78 6.73
CA THR A 113 0.24 19.41 8.13
C THR A 113 1.20 18.21 8.21
N ALA A 114 0.98 17.18 7.40
CA ALA A 114 1.85 16.01 7.36
C ALA A 114 3.30 16.39 6.99
N GLN A 115 3.47 17.19 5.95
CA GLN A 115 4.78 17.69 5.51
C GLN A 115 5.53 18.42 6.63
N SER A 116 4.86 19.29 7.40
CA SER A 116 5.47 20.04 8.51
C SER A 116 5.96 19.12 9.65
N LEU A 117 5.45 17.91 9.73
CA LEU A 117 5.80 16.89 10.72
C LEU A 117 6.81 15.85 10.20
N GLY A 118 7.24 15.98 8.94
CA GLY A 118 8.19 15.08 8.30
C GLY A 118 7.58 13.79 7.74
N ILE A 119 6.26 13.68 7.71
CA ILE A 119 5.56 12.58 7.03
C ILE A 119 5.63 12.85 5.53
N LYS A 120 6.04 11.85 4.74
CA LYS A 120 6.22 12.02 3.29
C LYS A 120 5.28 11.15 2.45
N HIS A 121 4.76 10.09 3.00
CA HIS A 121 4.01 9.10 2.27
C HIS A 121 2.59 8.96 2.82
N TYR A 122 1.64 8.69 1.94
CA TYR A 122 0.28 8.39 2.38
C TYR A 122 -0.43 7.47 1.38
N ARG A 123 -1.29 6.60 1.89
CA ARG A 123 -2.23 5.86 1.08
C ARG A 123 -3.43 6.74 0.74
N MET A 124 -3.78 6.78 -0.52
CA MET A 124 -4.98 7.45 -1.04
C MET A 124 -6.26 6.69 -0.67
N GLY A 125 -7.41 7.27 -0.92
CA GLY A 125 -8.68 6.57 -0.99
C GLY A 125 -8.79 5.69 -2.23
N TRP A 126 -9.95 5.05 -2.42
CA TRP A 126 -10.26 4.25 -3.61
C TRP A 126 -11.39 4.87 -4.42
N TYR A 127 -11.24 4.93 -5.72
CA TYR A 127 -12.29 5.33 -6.66
C TYR A 127 -13.25 4.16 -6.92
N PRO A 128 -14.51 4.21 -6.45
CA PRO A 128 -15.49 3.18 -6.76
C PRO A 128 -16.02 3.35 -8.18
N TYR A 129 -16.17 2.23 -8.90
CA TYR A 129 -16.89 2.23 -10.16
C TYR A 129 -18.41 2.22 -9.94
N ASN A 130 -19.11 3.09 -10.61
CA ASN A 130 -20.56 2.97 -10.79
C ASN A 130 -20.84 2.00 -11.94
N MET A 131 -21.26 0.79 -11.61
CA MET A 131 -21.49 -0.29 -12.58
C MET A 131 -22.64 -0.02 -13.57
N LYS A 132 -23.39 1.08 -13.39
CA LYS A 132 -24.46 1.51 -14.31
C LYS A 132 -23.96 2.53 -15.34
N GLN A 133 -22.71 2.93 -15.28
CA GLN A 133 -22.11 3.94 -16.17
C GLN A 133 -20.95 3.32 -16.96
N ASP A 134 -20.52 4.03 -18.01
CA ASP A 134 -19.35 3.64 -18.78
C ASP A 134 -18.09 3.54 -17.92
N ILE A 135 -17.51 2.35 -17.84
CA ILE A 135 -16.33 2.05 -17.02
C ILE A 135 -15.08 2.73 -17.58
N ALA A 136 -14.91 2.75 -18.90
CA ALA A 136 -13.75 3.37 -19.53
C ALA A 136 -13.71 4.89 -19.30
N GLY A 137 -14.86 5.55 -19.46
CA GLY A 137 -14.99 6.98 -19.18
C GLY A 137 -14.74 7.32 -17.71
N GLN A 138 -15.21 6.48 -16.77
CA GLN A 138 -14.91 6.64 -15.34
C GLN A 138 -13.42 6.48 -15.06
N SER A 139 -12.76 5.46 -15.63
CA SER A 139 -11.32 5.24 -15.47
C SER A 139 -10.53 6.46 -15.96
N ALA A 140 -10.86 7.01 -17.12
CA ALA A 140 -10.23 8.22 -17.63
C ALA A 140 -10.43 9.43 -16.70
N ALA A 141 -11.63 9.60 -16.13
CA ALA A 141 -11.93 10.66 -15.17
C ALA A 141 -11.12 10.49 -13.86
N PHE A 142 -10.99 9.27 -13.36
CA PHE A 142 -10.15 8.99 -12.20
C PHE A 142 -8.68 9.33 -12.46
N GLY A 143 -8.17 9.05 -13.66
CA GLY A 143 -6.82 9.44 -14.06
C GLY A 143 -6.59 10.95 -14.00
N GLN A 144 -7.55 11.77 -14.44
CA GLN A 144 -7.45 13.23 -14.33
C GLN A 144 -7.43 13.71 -12.86
N ARG A 145 -8.23 13.10 -12.00
CA ARG A 145 -8.23 13.39 -10.56
C ARG A 145 -6.91 12.98 -9.92
N MET A 146 -6.38 11.80 -10.23
CA MET A 146 -5.07 11.34 -9.78
C MET A 146 -3.96 12.29 -10.22
N LYS A 147 -4.02 12.82 -11.43
CA LYS A 147 -3.06 13.81 -11.95
C LYS A 147 -3.10 15.12 -11.14
N ALA A 148 -4.30 15.60 -10.79
CA ALA A 148 -4.44 16.78 -9.93
C ALA A 148 -3.88 16.54 -8.53
N VAL A 149 -4.13 15.35 -7.94
CA VAL A 149 -3.55 14.95 -6.66
C VAL A 149 -2.02 14.86 -6.75
N ALA A 150 -1.46 14.33 -7.84
CA ALA A 150 -0.01 14.28 -8.04
C ALA A 150 0.63 15.69 -8.05
N ALA A 151 -0.01 16.64 -8.71
CA ALA A 151 0.45 18.04 -8.71
C ALA A 151 0.40 18.68 -7.30
N LEU A 152 -0.65 18.38 -6.53
CA LEU A 152 -0.74 18.82 -5.12
C LEU A 152 0.35 18.16 -4.27
N ASN A 153 0.63 16.89 -4.50
CA ASN A 153 1.73 16.17 -3.83
C ASN A 153 3.09 16.81 -4.13
N GLU A 154 3.37 17.15 -5.39
CA GLU A 154 4.61 17.84 -5.79
C GLU A 154 4.77 19.16 -5.04
N LYS A 155 3.70 19.94 -4.91
CA LYS A 155 3.70 21.20 -4.16
C LYS A 155 4.17 21.06 -2.72
N TYR A 156 3.83 19.94 -2.06
CA TYR A 156 4.16 19.68 -0.65
C TYR A 156 5.27 18.64 -0.45
N GLY A 157 5.93 18.17 -1.51
CA GLY A 157 6.95 17.13 -1.42
C GLY A 157 6.44 15.81 -0.84
N MET A 158 5.15 15.54 -1.06
CA MET A 158 4.47 14.32 -0.61
C MET A 158 4.45 13.26 -1.70
N VAL A 159 4.22 12.00 -1.32
CA VAL A 159 4.02 10.89 -2.26
C VAL A 159 2.72 10.16 -1.91
N GLY A 160 1.76 10.23 -2.83
CA GLY A 160 0.49 9.50 -2.71
C GLY A 160 0.62 8.07 -3.25
N HIS A 161 0.12 7.10 -2.50
CA HIS A 161 0.13 5.69 -2.90
C HIS A 161 -1.30 5.22 -3.15
N TYR A 162 -1.62 4.88 -4.38
CA TYR A 162 -2.90 4.26 -4.70
C TYR A 162 -2.81 2.75 -4.47
N GLN A 163 -3.58 2.21 -3.52
CA GLN A 163 -3.58 0.78 -3.24
C GLN A 163 -4.47 0.03 -4.22
N ASN A 164 -3.96 -1.03 -4.84
CA ASN A 164 -4.82 -1.99 -5.53
C ASN A 164 -5.72 -2.70 -4.51
N HIS A 165 -7.03 -2.71 -4.77
CA HIS A 165 -8.02 -3.22 -3.83
C HIS A 165 -9.10 -4.03 -4.53
N SER A 166 -9.41 -5.22 -3.99
CA SER A 166 -10.45 -6.11 -4.52
C SER A 166 -11.83 -5.47 -4.53
N GLY A 167 -12.62 -5.80 -5.53
CA GLY A 167 -14.01 -5.37 -5.70
C GLY A 167 -14.18 -4.34 -6.82
N ASN A 168 -15.33 -3.66 -6.82
CA ASN A 168 -15.69 -2.71 -7.87
C ASN A 168 -14.96 -1.36 -7.71
N TYR A 169 -13.63 -1.41 -7.66
CA TYR A 169 -12.77 -0.23 -7.53
C TYR A 169 -11.81 -0.14 -8.70
N HIS A 170 -11.50 1.07 -9.10
CA HIS A 170 -10.34 1.33 -9.93
C HIS A 170 -9.08 0.74 -9.27
N GLY A 171 -8.29 -0.01 -10.04
CA GLY A 171 -7.10 -0.69 -9.51
C GLY A 171 -7.37 -2.06 -8.87
N ALA A 172 -8.58 -2.61 -8.91
CA ALA A 172 -8.79 -4.02 -8.63
C ALA A 172 -8.02 -4.86 -9.67
N PRO A 173 -8.22 -4.68 -10.98
CA PRO A 173 -7.22 -5.06 -11.98
C PRO A 173 -6.05 -4.06 -11.91
N ILE A 174 -4.85 -4.52 -11.57
CA ILE A 174 -3.68 -3.65 -11.39
C ILE A 174 -3.33 -2.83 -12.64
N TRP A 175 -3.77 -3.28 -13.81
CA TRP A 175 -3.58 -2.61 -15.10
C TRP A 175 -4.19 -1.21 -15.14
N ASP A 176 -5.33 -0.99 -14.47
CA ASP A 176 -5.97 0.32 -14.38
C ASP A 176 -5.01 1.36 -13.76
N VAL A 177 -4.37 0.99 -12.64
CA VAL A 177 -3.41 1.87 -11.94
C VAL A 177 -2.18 2.10 -12.81
N TYR A 178 -1.67 1.05 -13.45
CA TYR A 178 -0.49 1.16 -14.32
C TYR A 178 -0.72 2.16 -15.45
N GLU A 179 -1.84 2.06 -16.17
CA GLU A 179 -2.17 2.97 -17.28
C GLU A 179 -2.20 4.44 -16.82
N GLN A 180 -2.81 4.70 -15.65
CA GLN A 180 -2.85 6.06 -15.11
C GLN A 180 -1.46 6.56 -14.74
N LEU A 181 -0.64 5.75 -14.05
CA LEU A 181 0.69 6.16 -13.65
C LEU A 181 1.63 6.40 -14.84
N GLN A 182 1.51 5.62 -15.92
CA GLN A 182 2.23 5.84 -17.18
C GLN A 182 1.85 7.19 -17.83
N THR A 183 0.59 7.59 -17.71
CA THR A 183 0.09 8.86 -18.27
C THR A 183 0.50 10.06 -17.41
N ILE A 184 0.43 9.94 -16.08
CA ILE A 184 0.72 11.02 -15.13
C ILE A 184 2.22 11.36 -15.12
N LYS A 185 3.10 10.37 -15.19
CA LYS A 185 4.56 10.51 -15.24
C LYS A 185 5.16 11.34 -14.10
N SER A 186 4.60 11.22 -12.90
CA SER A 186 5.07 11.90 -11.70
C SER A 186 5.62 10.90 -10.68
N ASN A 187 6.69 11.26 -9.98
CA ASN A 187 7.20 10.50 -8.84
C ASN A 187 6.44 10.78 -7.54
N ALA A 188 5.57 11.78 -7.53
CA ALA A 188 4.77 12.16 -6.37
C ALA A 188 3.51 11.30 -6.18
N ILE A 189 3.30 10.32 -7.06
CA ILE A 189 2.22 9.33 -6.96
C ILE A 189 2.74 7.97 -7.42
N GLY A 190 2.20 6.90 -6.84
CA GLY A 190 2.55 5.54 -7.21
C GLY A 190 1.58 4.53 -6.62
N CYS A 191 2.00 3.27 -6.56
CA CYS A 191 1.19 2.17 -6.07
C CYS A 191 1.61 1.78 -4.65
N GLN A 192 0.64 1.59 -3.74
CA GLN A 192 0.81 0.68 -2.61
C GLN A 192 0.40 -0.71 -3.08
N TYR A 193 1.37 -1.58 -3.31
CA TYR A 193 1.07 -2.92 -3.81
C TYR A 193 0.62 -3.84 -2.69
N ASP A 194 -0.60 -4.32 -2.81
CA ASP A 194 -1.21 -5.29 -1.89
C ASP A 194 -1.29 -6.66 -2.55
N ILE A 195 -0.41 -7.56 -2.14
CA ILE A 195 -0.31 -8.91 -2.72
C ILE A 195 -1.56 -9.75 -2.50
N ASN A 196 -2.27 -9.56 -1.38
CA ASN A 196 -3.51 -10.25 -1.10
C ASN A 196 -4.59 -9.90 -2.14
N HIS A 197 -4.78 -8.60 -2.37
CA HIS A 197 -5.74 -8.15 -3.37
C HIS A 197 -5.33 -8.54 -4.79
N ALA A 198 -4.03 -8.43 -5.12
CA ALA A 198 -3.52 -8.85 -6.41
C ALA A 198 -3.74 -10.35 -6.66
N THR A 199 -3.47 -11.20 -5.67
CA THR A 199 -3.72 -12.64 -5.76
C THR A 199 -5.22 -12.94 -5.91
N ALA A 200 -6.07 -12.23 -5.18
CA ALA A 200 -7.52 -12.44 -5.24
C ALA A 200 -8.12 -12.06 -6.59
N GLU A 201 -7.69 -10.94 -7.18
CA GLU A 201 -8.27 -10.41 -8.43
C GLU A 201 -7.63 -11.02 -9.68
N ALA A 202 -6.33 -11.29 -9.65
CA ALA A 202 -5.61 -11.77 -10.82
C ALA A 202 -5.36 -13.30 -10.82
N GLY A 203 -5.61 -14.00 -9.71
CA GLY A 203 -5.37 -15.44 -9.63
C GLY A 203 -3.95 -15.80 -10.06
N GLY A 204 -3.79 -16.70 -11.03
CA GLY A 204 -2.48 -17.13 -11.52
C GLY A 204 -1.67 -16.07 -12.26
N SER A 205 -2.26 -14.91 -12.62
CA SER A 205 -1.58 -13.84 -13.34
C SER A 205 -1.07 -12.69 -12.46
N TRP A 206 -1.20 -12.78 -11.14
CA TRP A 206 -0.75 -11.73 -10.22
C TRP A 206 0.74 -11.38 -10.41
N GLU A 207 1.58 -12.38 -10.72
CA GLU A 207 3.01 -12.18 -10.98
C GLU A 207 3.24 -11.27 -12.19
N THR A 208 2.49 -11.46 -13.27
CA THR A 208 2.55 -10.59 -14.47
C THR A 208 2.19 -9.15 -14.10
N GLY A 209 1.10 -8.98 -13.33
CA GLY A 209 0.68 -7.68 -12.82
C GLY A 209 1.73 -7.02 -11.92
N PHE A 210 2.37 -7.79 -11.04
CA PHE A 210 3.46 -7.27 -10.20
C PHE A 210 4.64 -6.77 -11.05
N ARG A 211 5.11 -7.59 -12.03
CA ARG A 211 6.22 -7.23 -12.91
C ARG A 211 5.93 -5.94 -13.69
N LEU A 212 4.68 -5.75 -14.09
CA LEU A 212 4.22 -4.55 -14.79
C LEU A 212 4.31 -3.31 -13.90
N ILE A 213 3.77 -3.40 -12.67
CA ILE A 213 3.63 -2.25 -11.76
C ILE A 213 4.89 -1.96 -10.93
N ALA A 214 5.83 -2.90 -10.82
CA ALA A 214 6.99 -2.83 -9.95
C ALA A 214 7.75 -1.48 -10.01
N PRO A 215 7.98 -0.84 -11.17
CA PRO A 215 8.65 0.46 -11.24
C PRO A 215 7.88 1.60 -10.53
N HIS A 216 6.59 1.42 -10.31
CA HIS A 216 5.70 2.42 -9.71
C HIS A 216 5.34 2.12 -8.25
N VAL A 217 5.79 1.00 -7.70
CA VAL A 217 5.53 0.65 -6.31
C VAL A 217 6.26 1.62 -5.38
N LYS A 218 5.55 2.17 -4.40
CA LYS A 218 6.05 3.12 -3.39
C LYS A 218 5.93 2.61 -1.97
N SER A 219 5.08 1.61 -1.72
CA SER A 219 4.98 0.83 -0.49
C SER A 219 4.31 -0.51 -0.77
N ILE A 220 4.41 -1.43 0.18
CA ILE A 220 3.75 -2.73 0.08
C ILE A 220 2.88 -2.98 1.31
N ALA A 221 1.73 -3.60 1.08
CA ALA A 221 0.82 -4.05 2.14
C ALA A 221 0.87 -5.58 2.24
N ILE A 222 1.00 -6.08 3.48
CA ILE A 222 1.16 -7.49 3.81
C ILE A 222 -0.07 -7.99 4.56
N LYS A 223 -0.76 -8.96 3.99
CA LYS A 223 -1.86 -9.71 4.58
C LYS A 223 -2.14 -10.96 3.76
N ASP A 224 -2.82 -11.95 4.34
CA ASP A 224 -3.13 -13.21 3.69
C ASP A 224 -4.63 -13.51 3.70
N PHE A 225 -5.07 -14.46 2.89
CA PHE A 225 -6.46 -14.89 2.78
C PHE A 225 -6.56 -16.29 2.19
N PHE A 226 -7.72 -16.91 2.37
CA PHE A 226 -8.13 -18.11 1.63
C PHE A 226 -9.55 -17.95 1.07
N TRP A 227 -9.88 -18.75 0.08
CA TRP A 227 -11.22 -18.82 -0.45
C TRP A 227 -12.07 -19.76 0.41
N THR A 228 -13.25 -19.31 0.77
CA THR A 228 -14.21 -20.11 1.55
C THR A 228 -15.62 -19.98 0.98
N LYS A 229 -16.45 -20.97 1.25
CA LYS A 229 -17.84 -21.00 0.82
C LYS A 229 -18.75 -20.73 2.02
N LYS A 230 -19.50 -19.64 1.98
CA LYS A 230 -20.52 -19.31 2.99
C LYS A 230 -21.87 -19.18 2.29
N ASN A 231 -22.89 -19.89 2.78
CA ASN A 231 -24.25 -19.85 2.19
C ASN A 231 -24.21 -20.06 0.66
N ASP A 232 -23.49 -21.06 0.20
CA ASP A 232 -23.28 -21.42 -1.20
C ASP A 232 -22.60 -20.35 -2.08
N LYS A 233 -22.09 -19.30 -1.49
CA LYS A 233 -21.31 -18.27 -2.20
C LYS A 233 -19.84 -18.35 -1.82
N TRP A 234 -18.99 -18.37 -2.84
CA TRP A 234 -17.55 -18.22 -2.66
C TRP A 234 -17.20 -16.79 -2.25
N GLY A 235 -16.33 -16.64 -1.26
CA GLY A 235 -15.86 -15.37 -0.78
C GLY A 235 -14.44 -15.45 -0.25
N LYS A 236 -13.77 -14.32 -0.21
CA LYS A 236 -12.46 -14.16 0.38
C LYS A 236 -12.60 -14.03 1.90
N GLN A 237 -11.80 -14.76 2.66
CA GLN A 237 -11.69 -14.64 4.10
C GLN A 237 -10.23 -14.42 4.48
N GLY A 238 -9.95 -13.35 5.24
CA GLY A 238 -8.62 -13.12 5.79
C GLY A 238 -8.21 -14.22 6.76
N CYS A 239 -6.92 -14.51 6.81
CA CYS A 239 -6.30 -15.48 7.71
C CYS A 239 -4.96 -14.96 8.22
N PRO A 240 -4.40 -15.60 9.28
CA PRO A 240 -3.03 -15.34 9.69
C PRO A 240 -2.04 -15.53 8.53
N LEU A 241 -0.94 -14.82 8.61
CA LEU A 241 0.07 -14.84 7.57
C LEU A 241 0.63 -16.25 7.35
N GLY A 242 0.65 -16.70 6.10
CA GLY A 242 1.13 -18.02 5.70
C GLY A 242 0.10 -19.14 5.81
N GLU A 243 -1.09 -18.86 6.30
CA GLU A 243 -2.20 -19.85 6.37
C GLU A 243 -3.16 -19.72 5.16
N GLY A 244 -2.84 -18.81 4.22
CA GLY A 244 -3.65 -18.51 3.05
C GLY A 244 -3.10 -19.02 1.73
N VAL A 245 -3.54 -18.38 0.64
CA VAL A 245 -3.20 -18.76 -0.74
C VAL A 245 -2.15 -17.87 -1.38
N VAL A 246 -1.65 -16.85 -0.68
CA VAL A 246 -0.60 -15.98 -1.20
C VAL A 246 0.70 -16.77 -1.33
N ASN A 247 1.31 -16.73 -2.52
CA ASN A 247 2.60 -17.38 -2.74
C ASN A 247 3.74 -16.47 -2.21
N TRP A 248 3.99 -16.53 -0.90
CA TRP A 248 4.98 -15.72 -0.21
C TRP A 248 6.40 -15.91 -0.73
N SER A 249 6.80 -17.16 -1.01
CA SER A 249 8.14 -17.47 -1.54
C SER A 249 8.38 -16.73 -2.86
N LYS A 250 7.44 -16.85 -3.80
CA LYS A 250 7.55 -16.17 -5.10
C LYS A 250 7.45 -14.65 -4.95
N TYR A 251 6.62 -14.15 -4.05
CA TYR A 251 6.51 -12.71 -3.83
C TYR A 251 7.82 -12.10 -3.30
N LEU A 252 8.44 -12.72 -2.30
CA LEU A 252 9.73 -12.28 -1.76
C LEU A 252 10.85 -12.38 -2.79
N GLU A 253 10.87 -13.44 -3.62
CA GLU A 253 11.79 -13.55 -4.77
C GLU A 253 11.65 -12.33 -5.70
N LEU A 254 10.42 -11.93 -6.01
CA LEU A 254 10.16 -10.77 -6.87
C LEU A 254 10.54 -9.46 -6.21
N LEU A 255 10.26 -9.27 -4.91
CA LEU A 255 10.73 -8.09 -4.17
C LEU A 255 12.23 -7.95 -4.28
N LYS A 256 12.96 -9.05 -4.12
CA LYS A 256 14.42 -9.08 -4.28
C LYS A 256 14.84 -8.78 -5.72
N GLN A 257 14.24 -9.44 -6.70
CA GLN A 257 14.57 -9.25 -8.13
C GLN A 257 14.42 -7.79 -8.56
N TYR A 258 13.38 -7.10 -8.08
CA TYR A 258 13.10 -5.71 -8.40
C TYR A 258 13.74 -4.71 -7.43
N ASN A 259 14.52 -5.20 -6.45
CA ASN A 259 15.16 -4.40 -5.41
C ASN A 259 14.15 -3.48 -4.68
N ILE A 260 13.00 -4.04 -4.30
CA ILE A 260 11.92 -3.34 -3.60
C ILE A 260 12.27 -3.25 -2.11
N GLN A 261 12.90 -2.15 -1.72
CA GLN A 261 13.19 -1.81 -0.31
C GLN A 261 12.38 -0.57 0.08
N LEU A 262 11.09 -0.74 0.21
CA LEU A 262 10.10 0.31 0.42
C LEU A 262 9.41 0.13 1.78
N PRO A 263 8.70 1.15 2.28
CA PRO A 263 7.88 1.00 3.48
C PRO A 263 6.93 -0.19 3.37
N ILE A 264 6.94 -1.02 4.40
CA ILE A 264 6.09 -2.21 4.52
C ILE A 264 5.02 -1.92 5.55
N THR A 265 3.75 -2.11 5.23
CA THR A 265 2.65 -2.01 6.19
C THR A 265 1.98 -3.36 6.39
N MET A 266 1.85 -3.79 7.63
CA MET A 266 1.13 -5.02 7.96
C MET A 266 -0.33 -4.72 8.27
N HIS A 267 -1.20 -5.42 7.55
CA HIS A 267 -2.63 -5.38 7.72
C HIS A 267 -3.10 -6.72 8.32
N TYR A 268 -4.06 -6.66 9.20
CA TYR A 268 -4.65 -7.82 9.85
C TYR A 268 -6.14 -7.82 9.53
N GLU A 269 -6.57 -8.67 8.61
CA GLU A 269 -7.96 -8.69 8.12
C GLU A 269 -8.63 -10.06 8.33
N TYR A 270 -8.19 -10.79 9.37
CA TYR A 270 -8.83 -12.00 9.85
C TYR A 270 -9.51 -11.77 11.20
N PRO A 271 -10.39 -12.67 11.68
CA PRO A 271 -11.14 -12.45 12.91
C PRO A 271 -10.22 -12.22 14.12
N LEU A 272 -10.20 -11.00 14.62
CA LEU A 272 -9.43 -10.54 15.78
C LEU A 272 -10.32 -9.71 16.72
N GLY A 273 -11.49 -10.27 17.04
CA GLY A 273 -12.40 -9.66 17.99
C GLY A 273 -13.03 -8.35 17.54
N GLY A 274 -13.08 -8.09 16.22
CA GLY A 274 -13.61 -6.87 15.62
C GLY A 274 -12.52 -5.83 15.30
N ALA A 275 -11.30 -5.98 15.81
CA ALA A 275 -10.19 -5.07 15.52
C ALA A 275 -9.90 -4.99 14.00
N GLU A 276 -10.04 -6.10 13.29
CA GLU A 276 -9.90 -6.19 11.82
C GLU A 276 -10.86 -5.25 11.08
N ASN A 277 -11.95 -4.87 11.70
CA ASN A 277 -12.94 -3.91 11.20
C ASN A 277 -12.82 -2.52 11.83
N GLY A 278 -11.86 -2.31 12.73
CA GLY A 278 -11.67 -1.05 13.46
C GLY A 278 -12.68 -0.85 14.59
N ALA A 279 -13.09 -1.92 15.25
CA ALA A 279 -13.98 -1.84 16.40
C ALA A 279 -13.32 -1.08 17.56
N LYS A 280 -14.12 -0.23 18.23
CA LYS A 280 -13.71 0.48 19.46
C LYS A 280 -13.80 -0.39 20.72
N LYS A 281 -14.44 -1.56 20.62
CA LYS A 281 -14.54 -2.55 21.69
C LYS A 281 -14.27 -3.92 21.12
N LEU A 282 -13.30 -4.61 21.74
CA LEU A 282 -12.93 -5.96 21.33
C LEU A 282 -13.88 -7.01 21.94
N SER A 283 -14.14 -8.08 21.18
CA SER A 283 -14.84 -9.27 21.67
C SER A 283 -13.90 -10.38 22.15
N ILE A 284 -12.58 -10.17 22.04
CA ILE A 284 -11.51 -10.99 22.61
C ILE A 284 -10.65 -10.16 23.54
N SER A 285 -9.74 -10.78 24.28
CA SER A 285 -8.78 -10.02 25.08
C SER A 285 -7.76 -9.29 24.19
N SER A 286 -7.29 -8.13 24.64
CA SER A 286 -6.21 -7.42 23.94
C SER A 286 -4.94 -8.26 23.85
N GLN A 287 -4.69 -9.12 24.85
CA GLN A 287 -3.53 -10.03 24.84
C GLN A 287 -3.60 -11.05 23.70
N GLU A 288 -4.77 -11.63 23.42
CA GLU A 288 -4.97 -12.55 22.28
C GLU A 288 -4.73 -11.82 20.95
N LEU A 289 -5.31 -10.64 20.78
CA LEU A 289 -5.08 -9.80 19.60
C LEU A 289 -3.58 -9.53 19.39
N LEU A 290 -2.90 -9.00 20.41
CA LEU A 290 -1.49 -8.62 20.31
C LEU A 290 -0.57 -9.83 20.10
N THR A 291 -0.91 -10.98 20.68
CA THR A 291 -0.17 -12.25 20.47
C THR A 291 -0.27 -12.70 19.01
N ALA A 292 -1.48 -12.67 18.43
CA ALA A 292 -1.68 -13.01 17.02
C ALA A 292 -0.90 -12.06 16.09
N MET A 293 -0.99 -10.75 16.34
CA MET A 293 -0.25 -9.76 15.56
C MET A 293 1.27 -9.95 15.65
N LYS A 294 1.79 -10.26 16.83
CA LYS A 294 3.23 -10.51 17.05
C LYS A 294 3.70 -11.79 16.35
N LYS A 295 2.86 -12.83 16.32
CA LYS A 295 3.14 -14.08 15.57
C LYS A 295 3.39 -13.77 14.09
N ASP A 296 2.47 -13.05 13.44
CA ASP A 296 2.59 -12.71 12.02
C ASP A 296 3.80 -11.79 11.74
N LEU A 297 4.03 -10.80 12.59
CA LEU A 297 5.21 -9.93 12.45
C LEU A 297 6.52 -10.71 12.55
N THR A 298 6.60 -11.67 13.49
CA THR A 298 7.79 -12.51 13.67
C THR A 298 8.01 -13.40 12.45
N LEU A 299 6.94 -14.02 11.95
CA LEU A 299 6.98 -14.87 10.76
C LEU A 299 7.44 -14.08 9.52
N PHE A 300 6.91 -12.88 9.30
CA PHE A 300 7.31 -12.06 8.17
C PHE A 300 8.78 -11.63 8.25
N LYS A 301 9.27 -11.26 9.44
CA LYS A 301 10.69 -10.94 9.66
C LYS A 301 11.60 -12.13 9.38
N GLN A 302 11.18 -13.33 9.76
CA GLN A 302 11.90 -14.56 9.46
C GLN A 302 11.99 -14.77 7.93
N TRP A 303 10.87 -14.72 7.23
CA TRP A 303 10.85 -14.88 5.76
C TRP A 303 11.70 -13.86 5.03
N TRP A 304 11.67 -12.61 5.49
CA TRP A 304 12.52 -11.54 4.93
C TRP A 304 14.01 -11.88 5.04
N THR A 305 14.41 -12.37 6.22
CA THR A 305 15.80 -12.78 6.48
C THR A 305 16.20 -13.99 5.63
N GLU A 306 15.34 -15.00 5.54
CA GLU A 306 15.58 -16.20 4.73
C GLU A 306 15.70 -15.86 3.23
N ALA A 307 14.89 -14.94 2.74
CA ALA A 307 14.96 -14.44 1.36
C ALA A 307 16.21 -13.58 1.11
N LYS A 308 16.95 -13.17 2.15
CA LYS A 308 18.11 -12.25 2.07
C LYS A 308 17.75 -10.93 1.37
N LEU A 309 16.67 -10.33 1.80
CA LEU A 309 16.16 -9.02 1.36
C LEU A 309 16.76 -7.89 2.20
#